data_5c3375166fbb3dce8bdaf08758b67be9
#
_entry.id   5c3375166fbb3dce8bdaf08758b67be9
#
_cell.length_a   1.000
_cell.length_b   1.000
_cell.length_c   1.000
_cell.angle_alpha   90.00
_cell.angle_beta   90.00
_cell.angle_gamma   90.00
#
_symmetry.space_group_name_H-M   'P 1'
#
loop_
_entity.id
_entity.type
_entity.pdbx_description
1 polymer ?
#
loop_
_entity_poly.entity_id
_entity_poly.type
_entity_poly.pdbx_seq_one_letter_code
_entity_poly.pdbx_strand_id
1 'polypeptide(L)'
;MVNSAVNSTEKDTVAVSAPTRVVLLDNRDSFVYNLVDQFATLGSHIEVYRNNVPVSRVLAALEPTEAEHESARRPVLCLSPGPGYPATSGCLMELIAAALEQAIPTLGICLGFQALVEACGGRVAPVGPVHGRSDRVEVTEAGRADPAFTVLDGGPLDVARYHSLGTRTPPEALVSLARTAPVEGVDGIVMAARHRSAPAVGLQFHPESILTPQGPALLKSITADLARTS
;
A
#
# COMPACT_ATOMS: atom_id res chain seq x y z
N MET A 1 -0.35 51.74 -39.92
CA MET A 1 0.56 50.98 -39.05
C MET A 1 -0.30 50.20 -38.09
N VAL A 2 -0.49 48.91 -38.34
CA VAL A 2 -1.31 48.03 -37.50
C VAL A 2 -0.35 47.05 -36.88
N ASN A 3 -0.18 47.16 -35.56
CA ASN A 3 0.72 46.31 -34.78
C ASN A 3 -0.02 45.02 -34.43
N SER A 4 0.39 43.90 -35.03
CA SER A 4 -0.13 42.57 -34.76
C SER A 4 0.60 42.00 -33.53
N ALA A 5 -0.09 41.94 -32.39
CA ALA A 5 0.38 41.24 -31.21
C ALA A 5 0.21 39.74 -31.45
N VAL A 6 1.32 39.02 -31.56
CA VAL A 6 1.37 37.55 -31.56
C VAL A 6 1.13 37.07 -30.15
N ASN A 7 -0.02 36.45 -29.93
CA ASN A 7 -0.39 35.80 -28.67
C ASN A 7 0.34 34.45 -28.58
N SER A 8 1.40 34.36 -27.81
CA SER A 8 2.08 33.13 -27.50
C SER A 8 1.22 32.33 -26.52
N THR A 9 0.51 31.33 -27.02
CA THR A 9 -0.12 30.30 -26.18
C THR A 9 0.98 29.44 -25.53
N GLU A 10 1.27 29.69 -24.27
CA GLU A 10 1.98 28.76 -23.44
C GLU A 10 1.19 27.45 -23.40
N LYS A 11 1.76 26.42 -24.00
CA LYS A 11 1.28 25.05 -23.79
C LYS A 11 1.67 24.64 -22.36
N ASP A 12 0.69 24.58 -21.47
CA ASP A 12 0.82 23.89 -20.20
C ASP A 12 1.17 22.43 -20.50
N THR A 13 2.45 22.11 -20.50
CA THR A 13 2.96 20.75 -20.51
C THR A 13 2.68 20.20 -19.12
N VAL A 14 1.54 19.51 -18.96
CA VAL A 14 1.31 18.66 -17.80
C VAL A 14 2.46 17.64 -17.79
N ALA A 15 3.38 17.79 -16.86
CA ALA A 15 4.47 16.84 -16.66
C ALA A 15 3.83 15.50 -16.31
N VAL A 16 3.80 14.59 -17.28
CA VAL A 16 3.41 13.19 -17.03
C VAL A 16 4.49 12.61 -16.12
N SER A 17 4.16 12.42 -14.85
CA SER A 17 5.10 11.81 -13.91
C SER A 17 5.53 10.45 -14.46
N ALA A 18 6.83 10.15 -14.41
CA ALA A 18 7.35 8.86 -14.83
C ALA A 18 6.58 7.71 -14.12
N PRO A 19 6.34 6.59 -14.81
CA PRO A 19 5.62 5.45 -14.23
C PRO A 19 6.33 4.95 -12.97
N THR A 20 5.56 4.59 -11.94
CA THR A 20 6.11 4.00 -10.72
C THR A 20 6.43 2.53 -11.00
N ARG A 21 7.63 2.08 -10.65
CA ARG A 21 7.98 0.66 -10.68
C ARG A 21 7.53 0.01 -9.37
N VAL A 22 6.77 -1.09 -9.51
CA VAL A 22 6.26 -1.89 -8.38
C VAL A 22 6.87 -3.28 -8.43
N VAL A 23 7.58 -3.66 -7.39
CA VAL A 23 8.08 -5.03 -7.20
C VAL A 23 7.12 -5.74 -6.24
N LEU A 24 6.36 -6.70 -6.76
CA LEU A 24 5.30 -7.38 -6.04
C LEU A 24 5.77 -8.74 -5.56
N LEU A 25 5.70 -8.99 -4.24
CA LEU A 25 5.85 -10.32 -3.67
C LEU A 25 4.49 -11.02 -3.66
N ASP A 26 4.33 -12.06 -4.47
CA ASP A 26 3.14 -12.91 -4.52
C ASP A 26 3.17 -13.97 -3.41
N ASN A 27 2.31 -13.81 -2.42
CA ASN A 27 2.10 -14.74 -1.31
C ASN A 27 1.12 -15.88 -1.65
N ARG A 28 1.03 -16.26 -2.93
CA ARG A 28 0.14 -17.31 -3.46
C ARG A 28 -1.34 -16.97 -3.28
N ASP A 29 -1.68 -15.72 -3.47
CA ASP A 29 -3.05 -15.26 -3.44
C ASP A 29 -3.72 -15.45 -4.81
N SER A 30 -4.99 -15.88 -4.80
CA SER A 30 -5.80 -16.00 -6.02
C SER A 30 -6.13 -14.64 -6.66
N PHE A 31 -6.08 -13.55 -5.89
CA PHE A 31 -6.39 -12.18 -6.33
C PHE A 31 -5.15 -11.36 -6.73
N VAL A 32 -3.95 -11.95 -6.70
CA VAL A 32 -2.70 -11.23 -7.04
C VAL A 32 -2.76 -10.60 -8.43
N TYR A 33 -3.39 -11.27 -9.40
CA TYR A 33 -3.53 -10.75 -10.76
C TYR A 33 -4.44 -9.52 -10.85
N ASN A 34 -5.42 -9.37 -9.95
CA ASN A 34 -6.22 -8.15 -9.85
C ASN A 34 -5.36 -6.96 -9.41
N LEU A 35 -4.41 -7.16 -8.47
CA LEU A 35 -3.43 -6.13 -8.10
C LEU A 35 -2.52 -5.77 -9.27
N VAL A 36 -2.00 -6.77 -9.99
CA VAL A 36 -1.16 -6.56 -11.18
C VAL A 36 -1.91 -5.74 -12.22
N ASP A 37 -3.16 -6.11 -12.52
CA ASP A 37 -4.00 -5.42 -13.50
C ASP A 37 -4.31 -3.97 -13.06
N GLN A 38 -4.61 -3.76 -11.78
CA GLN A 38 -4.81 -2.42 -11.24
C GLN A 38 -3.56 -1.55 -11.36
N PHE A 39 -2.40 -2.04 -10.94
CA PHE A 39 -1.15 -1.28 -11.08
C PHE A 39 -0.81 -1.00 -12.54
N ALA A 40 -1.03 -1.96 -13.46
CA ALA A 40 -0.85 -1.75 -14.89
C ALA A 40 -1.79 -0.65 -15.43
N THR A 41 -3.06 -0.67 -15.03
CA THR A 41 -4.06 0.35 -15.39
C THR A 41 -3.67 1.74 -14.85
N LEU A 42 -2.99 1.80 -13.71
CA LEU A 42 -2.45 3.03 -13.14
C LEU A 42 -1.14 3.48 -13.80
N GLY A 43 -0.66 2.75 -14.81
CA GLY A 43 0.54 3.07 -15.56
C GLY A 43 1.85 2.65 -14.87
N SER A 44 1.80 1.77 -13.88
CA SER A 44 3.00 1.25 -13.22
C SER A 44 3.68 0.16 -14.05
N HIS A 45 5.00 0.07 -13.94
CA HIS A 45 5.76 -1.10 -14.39
C HIS A 45 5.83 -2.11 -13.25
N ILE A 46 5.45 -3.38 -13.48
CA ILE A 46 5.30 -4.37 -12.42
C ILE A 46 6.23 -5.55 -12.66
N GLU A 47 6.98 -5.94 -11.61
CA GLU A 47 7.73 -7.17 -11.54
C GLU A 47 7.14 -8.05 -10.43
N VAL A 48 6.86 -9.33 -10.72
CA VAL A 48 6.23 -10.25 -9.77
C VAL A 48 7.21 -11.34 -9.37
N TYR A 49 7.39 -11.49 -8.07
CA TYR A 49 8.22 -12.54 -7.46
C TYR A 49 7.37 -13.41 -6.52
N ARG A 50 7.52 -14.73 -6.64
CA ARG A 50 6.89 -15.67 -5.69
C ARG A 50 7.60 -15.64 -4.34
N ASN A 51 6.87 -15.84 -3.26
CA ASN A 51 7.40 -15.82 -1.88
C ASN A 51 8.37 -16.97 -1.52
N ASN A 52 8.70 -17.84 -2.46
CA ASN A 52 9.69 -18.91 -2.31
C ASN A 52 11.06 -18.58 -2.95
N VAL A 53 11.24 -17.39 -3.50
CA VAL A 53 12.54 -16.96 -4.01
C VAL A 53 13.43 -16.45 -2.86
N PRO A 54 14.76 -16.45 -3.02
CA PRO A 54 15.65 -15.82 -2.06
C PRO A 54 15.34 -14.31 -1.92
N VAL A 55 15.38 -13.79 -0.69
CA VAL A 55 15.13 -12.35 -0.40
C VAL A 55 16.08 -11.46 -1.20
N SER A 56 17.34 -11.87 -1.34
CA SER A 56 18.35 -11.11 -2.11
C SER A 56 17.93 -10.83 -3.55
N ARG A 57 17.14 -11.73 -4.17
CA ARG A 57 16.65 -11.54 -5.53
C ARG A 57 15.58 -10.44 -5.61
N VAL A 58 14.72 -10.37 -4.61
CA VAL A 58 13.69 -9.30 -4.53
C VAL A 58 14.34 -7.97 -4.20
N LEU A 59 15.29 -7.97 -3.25
CA LEU A 59 16.05 -6.76 -2.90
C LEU A 59 16.84 -6.20 -4.11
N ALA A 60 17.47 -7.07 -4.90
CA ALA A 60 18.17 -6.63 -6.12
C ALA A 60 17.22 -5.98 -7.15
N ALA A 61 15.95 -6.45 -7.24
CA ALA A 61 14.94 -5.83 -8.08
C ALA A 61 14.43 -4.48 -7.53
N LEU A 62 14.67 -4.18 -6.27
CA LEU A 62 14.32 -2.92 -5.60
C LEU A 62 15.43 -1.88 -5.64
N GLU A 63 16.61 -2.21 -6.20
CA GLU A 63 17.65 -1.20 -6.44
C GLU A 63 17.14 -0.17 -7.45
N PRO A 64 17.23 1.13 -7.12
CA PRO A 64 16.80 2.18 -8.04
C PRO A 64 17.62 2.17 -9.33
N THR A 65 16.96 2.31 -10.46
CA THR A 65 17.61 2.54 -11.76
C THR A 65 18.19 3.95 -11.85
N GLU A 66 19.09 4.19 -12.82
CA GLU A 66 19.64 5.51 -13.08
C GLU A 66 18.53 6.56 -13.35
N ALA A 67 17.52 6.22 -14.15
CA ALA A 67 16.36 7.08 -14.40
C ALA A 67 15.51 7.37 -13.15
N GLU A 68 15.41 6.42 -12.22
CA GLU A 68 14.71 6.62 -10.94
C GLU A 68 15.54 7.55 -10.03
N HIS A 69 16.86 7.42 -10.00
CA HIS A 69 17.74 8.36 -9.30
C HIS A 69 17.64 9.79 -9.86
N GLU A 70 17.69 9.95 -11.19
CA GLU A 70 17.55 11.25 -11.85
C GLU A 70 16.19 11.92 -11.59
N SER A 71 15.13 11.12 -11.51
CA SER A 71 13.79 11.63 -11.24
C SER A 71 13.41 11.71 -9.75
N ALA A 72 14.38 11.47 -8.84
CA ALA A 72 14.17 11.42 -7.40
C ALA A 72 13.01 10.48 -7.00
N ARG A 73 12.99 9.29 -7.60
CA ARG A 73 11.97 8.25 -7.34
C ARG A 73 12.63 6.93 -6.94
N ARG A 74 11.84 6.13 -6.24
CA ARG A 74 12.24 4.77 -5.82
C ARG A 74 11.18 3.76 -6.23
N PRO A 75 11.56 2.51 -6.51
CA PRO A 75 10.59 1.44 -6.67
C PRO A 75 9.84 1.19 -5.35
N VAL A 76 8.63 0.70 -5.47
CA VAL A 76 7.78 0.36 -4.33
C VAL A 76 7.67 -1.15 -4.21
N LEU A 77 8.05 -1.70 -3.05
CA LEU A 77 7.76 -3.08 -2.69
C LEU A 77 6.27 -3.21 -2.36
N CYS A 78 5.56 -4.10 -3.05
CA CYS A 78 4.19 -4.46 -2.72
C CYS A 78 4.16 -5.90 -2.16
N LEU A 79 3.74 -6.07 -0.91
CA LEU A 79 3.53 -7.36 -0.28
C LEU A 79 2.06 -7.74 -0.44
N SER A 80 1.77 -8.75 -1.26
CA SER A 80 0.41 -9.13 -1.64
C SER A 80 -0.40 -9.71 -0.47
N PRO A 81 -1.73 -9.80 -0.62
CA PRO A 81 -2.54 -10.76 0.15
C PRO A 81 -2.00 -12.18 0.04
N GLY A 82 -2.51 -13.07 0.87
CA GLY A 82 -2.17 -14.49 0.84
C GLY A 82 -2.87 -15.28 1.94
N PRO A 83 -2.89 -16.60 1.85
CA PRO A 83 -3.48 -17.48 2.85
C PRO A 83 -2.56 -17.66 4.07
N GLY A 84 -3.14 -18.05 5.21
CA GLY A 84 -2.41 -18.45 6.40
C GLY A 84 -1.89 -17.29 7.24
N TYR A 85 -0.66 -17.42 7.71
CA TYR A 85 0.00 -16.47 8.62
C TYR A 85 1.28 -15.92 8.00
N PRO A 86 1.69 -14.68 8.33
CA PRO A 86 2.92 -14.09 7.82
C PRO A 86 4.15 -14.98 8.05
N ALA A 87 4.30 -15.54 9.26
CA ALA A 87 5.44 -16.37 9.64
C ALA A 87 5.62 -17.65 8.81
N THR A 88 4.56 -18.13 8.14
CA THR A 88 4.60 -19.34 7.31
C THR A 88 4.58 -19.05 5.81
N SER A 89 4.70 -17.80 5.42
CA SER A 89 4.54 -17.32 4.03
C SER A 89 5.89 -17.11 3.32
N GLY A 90 6.70 -18.16 3.28
CA GLY A 90 7.99 -18.15 2.57
C GLY A 90 8.93 -17.07 3.09
N CYS A 91 9.45 -16.23 2.20
CA CYS A 91 10.41 -15.18 2.56
C CYS A 91 9.75 -13.86 3.04
N LEU A 92 8.42 -13.82 3.26
CA LEU A 92 7.68 -12.60 3.56
C LEU A 92 8.24 -11.85 4.79
N MET A 93 8.45 -12.55 5.91
CA MET A 93 8.91 -11.91 7.16
C MET A 93 10.36 -11.44 7.07
N GLU A 94 11.22 -12.20 6.39
CA GLU A 94 12.61 -11.79 6.14
C GLU A 94 12.67 -10.55 5.23
N LEU A 95 11.84 -10.53 4.18
CA LEU A 95 11.80 -9.41 3.24
C LEU A 95 11.28 -8.13 3.88
N ILE A 96 10.18 -8.18 4.67
CA ILE A 96 9.67 -6.99 5.34
C ILE A 96 10.65 -6.45 6.39
N ALA A 97 11.36 -7.32 7.12
CA ALA A 97 12.39 -6.89 8.07
C ALA A 97 13.52 -6.13 7.35
N ALA A 98 14.04 -6.69 6.25
CA ALA A 98 15.05 -6.04 5.43
C ALA A 98 14.54 -4.73 4.81
N ALA A 99 13.28 -4.68 4.37
CA ALA A 99 12.68 -3.48 3.80
C ALA A 99 12.57 -2.34 4.81
N LEU A 100 12.19 -2.64 6.05
CA LEU A 100 12.12 -1.64 7.13
C LEU A 100 13.52 -1.14 7.51
N GLU A 101 14.51 -2.03 7.64
CA GLU A 101 15.90 -1.69 7.97
C GLU A 101 16.53 -0.79 6.91
N GLN A 102 16.29 -1.08 5.63
CA GLN A 102 16.86 -0.34 4.48
C GLN A 102 15.97 0.83 4.04
N ALA A 103 14.90 1.13 4.77
CA ALA A 103 13.92 2.16 4.41
C ALA A 103 13.42 2.03 2.96
N ILE A 104 13.12 0.81 2.51
CA ILE A 104 12.55 0.54 1.19
C ILE A 104 11.07 0.92 1.20
N PRO A 105 10.59 1.75 0.23
CA PRO A 105 9.18 2.08 0.09
C PRO A 105 8.31 0.83 0.02
N THR A 106 7.40 0.63 0.97
CA THR A 106 6.67 -0.63 1.12
C THR A 106 5.17 -0.43 1.29
N LEU A 107 4.38 -1.13 0.49
CA LEU A 107 2.93 -1.28 0.64
C LEU A 107 2.61 -2.73 1.00
N GLY A 108 2.04 -2.95 2.20
CA GLY A 108 1.54 -4.26 2.62
C GLY A 108 0.02 -4.35 2.47
N ILE A 109 -0.50 -5.41 1.82
CA ILE A 109 -1.94 -5.62 1.62
C ILE A 109 -2.35 -6.92 2.29
N CYS A 110 -3.37 -6.88 3.15
CA CYS A 110 -3.94 -8.01 3.89
C CYS A 110 -2.87 -8.79 4.65
N LEU A 111 -2.38 -9.91 4.13
CA LEU A 111 -1.26 -10.67 4.72
C LEU A 111 0.03 -9.83 4.79
N GLY A 112 0.32 -9.02 3.77
CA GLY A 112 1.44 -8.09 3.76
C GLY A 112 1.34 -7.00 4.83
N PHE A 113 0.13 -6.52 5.13
CA PHE A 113 -0.10 -5.63 6.27
C PHE A 113 0.10 -6.34 7.61
N GLN A 114 -0.37 -7.57 7.74
CA GLN A 114 -0.15 -8.39 8.94
C GLN A 114 1.33 -8.62 9.19
N ALA A 115 2.12 -8.86 8.12
CA ALA A 115 3.57 -8.95 8.21
C ALA A 115 4.20 -7.65 8.71
N LEU A 116 3.72 -6.49 8.26
CA LEU A 116 4.18 -5.18 8.75
C LEU A 116 3.88 -5.02 10.24
N VAL A 117 2.68 -5.39 10.68
CA VAL A 117 2.30 -5.35 12.11
C VAL A 117 3.23 -6.21 12.95
N GLU A 118 3.48 -7.47 12.56
CA GLU A 118 4.35 -8.40 13.29
C GLU A 118 5.83 -7.96 13.26
N ALA A 119 6.33 -7.46 12.13
CA ALA A 119 7.69 -6.93 12.01
C ALA A 119 7.94 -5.71 12.91
N CYS A 120 6.89 -4.95 13.22
CA CYS A 120 6.92 -3.84 14.19
C CYS A 120 6.67 -4.29 15.64
N GLY A 121 6.68 -5.58 15.95
CA GLY A 121 6.45 -6.13 17.30
C GLY A 121 4.99 -6.15 17.73
N GLY A 122 4.06 -5.91 16.81
CA GLY A 122 2.62 -6.03 17.06
C GLY A 122 2.13 -7.47 17.03
N ARG A 123 0.86 -7.66 17.40
CA ARG A 123 0.21 -8.97 17.42
C ARG A 123 -0.94 -9.01 16.41
N VAL A 124 -0.92 -10.03 15.56
CA VAL A 124 -2.03 -10.42 14.70
C VAL A 124 -2.80 -11.56 15.37
N ALA A 125 -4.11 -11.42 15.49
CA ALA A 125 -4.97 -12.36 16.20
C ALA A 125 -6.32 -12.52 15.48
N PRO A 126 -7.11 -13.56 15.79
CA PRO A 126 -8.47 -13.69 15.27
C PRO A 126 -9.34 -12.49 15.64
N VAL A 127 -10.00 -11.89 14.63
CA VAL A 127 -10.90 -10.74 14.77
C VAL A 127 -12.32 -11.04 14.33
N GLY A 128 -12.61 -12.30 14.05
CA GLY A 128 -13.85 -12.82 13.55
C GLY A 128 -13.80 -13.10 12.04
N PRO A 129 -14.47 -14.17 11.57
CA PRO A 129 -14.45 -14.53 10.16
C PRO A 129 -15.27 -13.53 9.35
N VAL A 130 -14.68 -13.03 8.27
CA VAL A 130 -15.37 -12.23 7.25
C VAL A 130 -14.94 -12.74 5.89
N HIS A 131 -15.91 -13.06 5.04
CA HIS A 131 -15.67 -13.55 3.69
C HIS A 131 -16.50 -12.72 2.69
N GLY A 132 -15.78 -11.96 1.85
CA GLY A 132 -16.37 -11.35 0.65
C GLY A 132 -17.52 -10.38 0.90
N ARG A 133 -17.44 -9.58 1.96
CA ARG A 133 -18.41 -8.50 2.19
C ARG A 133 -17.76 -7.13 2.20
N SER A 134 -18.56 -6.11 1.89
CA SER A 134 -18.16 -4.72 2.10
C SER A 134 -18.39 -4.36 3.56
N ASP A 135 -17.36 -3.82 4.22
CA ASP A 135 -17.44 -3.24 5.56
C ASP A 135 -17.15 -1.74 5.48
N ARG A 136 -17.85 -0.96 6.28
CA ARG A 136 -17.62 0.47 6.40
C ARG A 136 -16.48 0.74 7.39
N VAL A 137 -15.51 1.54 6.96
CA VAL A 137 -14.29 1.87 7.70
C VAL A 137 -14.20 3.37 7.87
N GLU A 138 -13.86 3.82 9.08
CA GLU A 138 -13.69 5.23 9.40
C GLU A 138 -12.22 5.62 9.26
N VAL A 139 -11.97 6.73 8.56
CA VAL A 139 -10.65 7.35 8.48
C VAL A 139 -10.40 8.10 9.78
N THR A 140 -9.27 7.81 10.44
CA THR A 140 -8.88 8.47 11.69
C THR A 140 -8.45 9.92 11.45
N GLU A 141 -8.22 10.68 12.53
CA GLU A 141 -7.63 12.02 12.41
C GLU A 141 -6.25 11.96 11.73
N ALA A 142 -5.41 11.01 12.13
CA ALA A 142 -4.12 10.78 11.49
C ALA A 142 -4.25 10.38 10.01
N GLY A 143 -5.27 9.59 9.67
CA GLY A 143 -5.56 9.23 8.28
C GLY A 143 -5.99 10.43 7.44
N ARG A 144 -6.80 11.34 7.99
CA ARG A 144 -7.19 12.58 7.30
C ARG A 144 -6.00 13.52 7.05
N ALA A 145 -5.00 13.50 7.93
CA ALA A 145 -3.78 14.28 7.77
C ALA A 145 -2.71 13.57 6.90
N ASP A 146 -2.89 12.30 6.58
CA ASP A 146 -1.92 11.52 5.80
C ASP A 146 -1.98 11.87 4.31
N PRO A 147 -0.83 12.22 3.69
CA PRO A 147 -0.80 12.67 2.29
C PRO A 147 -1.36 11.62 1.31
N ALA A 148 -1.18 10.33 1.58
CA ALA A 148 -1.68 9.26 0.73
C ALA A 148 -3.20 9.06 0.85
N PHE A 149 -3.82 9.53 1.93
CA PHE A 149 -5.25 9.38 2.21
C PHE A 149 -6.08 10.63 1.87
N THR A 150 -5.45 11.73 1.49
CA THR A 150 -6.16 12.98 1.09
C THR A 150 -7.12 12.79 -0.09
N VAL A 151 -6.89 11.79 -0.93
CA VAL A 151 -7.75 11.41 -2.06
C VAL A 151 -9.16 10.95 -1.62
N LEU A 152 -9.36 10.69 -0.32
CA LEU A 152 -10.61 10.16 0.24
C LEU A 152 -11.53 11.23 0.82
N ASP A 153 -11.19 12.52 0.70
CA ASP A 153 -11.95 13.66 1.26
C ASP A 153 -12.32 13.49 2.76
N GLY A 154 -11.59 12.63 3.49
CA GLY A 154 -11.78 12.36 4.91
C GLY A 154 -13.06 11.61 5.27
N GLY A 155 -13.83 11.17 4.29
CA GLY A 155 -15.05 10.38 4.47
C GLY A 155 -14.77 8.91 4.82
N PRO A 156 -15.82 8.16 5.25
CA PRO A 156 -15.70 6.74 5.46
C PRO A 156 -15.47 6.00 4.15
N LEU A 157 -14.82 4.83 4.24
CA LEU A 157 -14.54 3.93 3.12
C LEU A 157 -15.43 2.70 3.18
N ASP A 158 -15.96 2.28 2.04
CA ASP A 158 -16.49 0.93 1.89
C ASP A 158 -15.36 0.05 1.33
N VAL A 159 -15.00 -1.02 2.07
CA VAL A 159 -13.83 -1.84 1.77
C VAL A 159 -14.16 -3.33 1.77
N ALA A 160 -13.56 -4.05 0.84
CA ALA A 160 -13.67 -5.50 0.76
C ALA A 160 -12.88 -6.18 1.87
N ARG A 161 -13.53 -7.04 2.67
CA ARG A 161 -12.90 -7.85 3.70
C ARG A 161 -12.99 -9.34 3.38
N TYR A 162 -11.84 -10.01 3.49
CA TYR A 162 -11.70 -11.46 3.29
C TYR A 162 -10.88 -12.12 4.41
N HIS A 163 -10.57 -11.38 5.48
CA HIS A 163 -9.64 -11.83 6.53
C HIS A 163 -10.34 -12.17 7.84
N SER A 164 -9.86 -13.23 8.51
CA SER A 164 -10.23 -13.61 9.87
C SER A 164 -9.21 -13.16 10.93
N LEU A 165 -8.02 -12.76 10.49
CA LEU A 165 -6.91 -12.29 11.31
C LEU A 165 -6.73 -10.78 11.16
N GLY A 166 -6.27 -10.11 12.22
CA GLY A 166 -6.01 -8.68 12.20
C GLY A 166 -5.49 -8.17 13.55
N THR A 167 -5.36 -6.86 13.68
CA THR A 167 -4.98 -6.23 14.94
C THR A 167 -6.00 -5.16 15.33
N ARG A 168 -6.24 -5.02 16.64
CA ARG A 168 -7.04 -3.94 17.21
C ARG A 168 -6.16 -2.86 17.85
N THR A 169 -4.97 -3.24 18.27
CA THR A 169 -3.98 -2.35 18.88
C THR A 169 -2.73 -2.34 18.01
N PRO A 170 -2.47 -1.26 17.26
CA PRO A 170 -1.27 -1.17 16.46
C PRO A 170 -0.05 -1.07 17.39
N PRO A 171 1.12 -1.63 17.01
CA PRO A 171 2.36 -1.40 17.74
C PRO A 171 2.75 0.09 17.69
N GLU A 172 3.59 0.53 18.64
CA GLU A 172 3.99 1.94 18.76
C GLU A 172 4.58 2.53 17.47
N ALA A 173 5.29 1.71 16.71
CA ALA A 173 5.89 2.12 15.44
C ALA A 173 4.86 2.44 14.34
N LEU A 174 3.60 2.05 14.51
CA LEU A 174 2.55 2.26 13.52
C LEU A 174 1.50 3.27 13.97
N VAL A 175 1.10 4.14 13.06
CA VAL A 175 -0.04 5.06 13.23
C VAL A 175 -1.24 4.49 12.47
N SER A 176 -2.36 4.29 13.17
CA SER A 176 -3.60 3.84 12.53
C SER A 176 -4.21 4.96 11.68
N LEU A 177 -4.40 4.71 10.39
CA LEU A 177 -5.00 5.66 9.45
C LEU A 177 -6.50 5.41 9.25
N ALA A 178 -6.94 4.17 9.41
CA ALA A 178 -8.35 3.80 9.28
C ALA A 178 -8.69 2.61 10.19
N ARG A 179 -9.95 2.55 10.66
CA ARG A 179 -10.44 1.50 11.57
C ARG A 179 -11.90 1.16 11.29
N THR A 180 -12.30 -0.07 11.63
CA THR A 180 -13.74 -0.35 11.77
C THR A 180 -14.31 0.38 12.97
N ALA A 181 -15.61 0.61 13.01
CA ALA A 181 -16.27 1.11 14.21
C ALA A 181 -16.06 0.15 15.41
N PRO A 182 -15.95 0.67 16.64
CA PRO A 182 -15.92 -0.17 17.83
C PRO A 182 -17.29 -0.90 18.00
N VAL A 183 -17.25 -2.09 18.58
CA VAL A 183 -18.45 -2.90 18.83
C VAL A 183 -18.45 -3.32 20.30
N GLU A 184 -19.54 -3.05 21.01
CA GLU A 184 -19.75 -3.46 22.42
C GLU A 184 -18.57 -3.11 23.35
N GLY A 185 -17.96 -1.93 23.17
CA GLY A 185 -16.82 -1.49 23.97
C GLY A 185 -15.47 -2.08 23.58
N VAL A 186 -15.43 -2.91 22.53
CA VAL A 186 -14.19 -3.44 21.96
C VAL A 186 -13.74 -2.55 20.82
N ASP A 187 -12.47 -2.13 20.85
CA ASP A 187 -11.86 -1.29 19.82
C ASP A 187 -12.04 -1.87 18.42
N GLY A 188 -12.26 -0.99 17.45
CA GLY A 188 -12.33 -1.34 16.05
C GLY A 188 -11.01 -1.98 15.55
N ILE A 189 -11.12 -2.77 14.51
CA ILE A 189 -9.97 -3.39 13.84
C ILE A 189 -9.20 -2.30 13.07
N VAL A 190 -7.88 -2.31 13.15
CA VAL A 190 -7.01 -1.44 12.33
C VAL A 190 -7.10 -1.90 10.87
N MET A 191 -7.57 -1.03 10.00
CA MET A 191 -7.79 -1.33 8.59
C MET A 191 -6.75 -0.69 7.68
N ALA A 192 -6.06 0.34 8.15
CA ALA A 192 -4.88 0.91 7.51
C ALA A 192 -3.95 1.52 8.56
N ALA A 193 -2.65 1.42 8.31
CA ALA A 193 -1.65 2.05 9.15
C ALA A 193 -0.41 2.45 8.35
N ARG A 194 0.32 3.47 8.85
CA ARG A 194 1.61 3.92 8.34
C ARG A 194 2.68 3.77 9.42
N HIS A 195 3.87 3.37 9.01
CA HIS A 195 5.04 3.37 9.88
C HIS A 195 5.51 4.81 10.14
N ARG A 196 5.87 5.12 11.39
CA ARG A 196 6.21 6.50 11.83
C ARG A 196 7.46 7.06 11.18
N SER A 197 8.44 6.24 10.87
CA SER A 197 9.74 6.64 10.35
C SER A 197 10.13 5.98 9.03
N ALA A 198 9.78 4.71 8.82
CA ALA A 198 10.06 4.04 7.55
C ALA A 198 8.95 4.37 6.51
N PRO A 199 9.27 4.39 5.20
CA PRO A 199 8.30 4.64 4.15
C PRO A 199 7.42 3.40 3.91
N ALA A 200 6.61 3.02 4.89
CA ALA A 200 5.79 1.83 4.83
C ALA A 200 4.33 2.13 5.21
N VAL A 201 3.41 1.67 4.38
CA VAL A 201 1.95 1.76 4.56
C VAL A 201 1.36 0.36 4.43
N GLY A 202 0.37 0.05 5.23
CA GLY A 202 -0.35 -1.21 5.14
C GLY A 202 -1.86 -1.03 5.12
N LEU A 203 -2.53 -1.87 4.33
CA LEU A 203 -3.99 -1.96 4.20
C LEU A 203 -4.42 -3.38 4.60
N GLN A 204 -5.33 -3.52 5.56
CA GLN A 204 -5.87 -4.82 5.94
C GLN A 204 -6.96 -5.30 4.98
N PHE A 205 -7.55 -4.40 4.23
CA PHE A 205 -8.57 -4.68 3.21
C PHE A 205 -7.95 -4.85 1.82
N HIS A 206 -8.78 -5.23 0.85
CA HIS A 206 -8.39 -5.48 -0.54
C HIS A 206 -8.74 -4.27 -1.42
N PRO A 207 -7.78 -3.38 -1.72
CA PRO A 207 -8.02 -2.21 -2.57
C PRO A 207 -8.24 -2.58 -4.05
N GLU A 208 -7.84 -3.79 -4.46
CA GLU A 208 -8.01 -4.33 -5.81
C GLU A 208 -9.41 -4.90 -6.05
N SER A 209 -10.22 -5.05 -5.00
CA SER A 209 -11.56 -5.61 -5.11
C SER A 209 -12.55 -4.58 -5.63
N ILE A 210 -13.50 -5.03 -6.45
CA ILE A 210 -14.65 -4.23 -6.90
C ILE A 210 -15.52 -3.73 -5.73
N LEU A 211 -15.45 -4.40 -4.57
CA LEU A 211 -16.14 -4.00 -3.35
C LEU A 211 -15.41 -2.87 -2.59
N THR A 212 -14.31 -2.36 -3.13
CA THR A 212 -13.57 -1.19 -2.62
C THR A 212 -13.55 -0.10 -3.72
N PRO A 213 -14.63 0.67 -3.88
CA PRO A 213 -14.76 1.61 -5.00
C PRO A 213 -13.63 2.65 -5.07
N GLN A 214 -13.11 3.10 -3.91
CA GLN A 214 -12.01 4.06 -3.82
C GLN A 214 -10.62 3.41 -3.92
N GLY A 215 -10.56 2.08 -4.04
CA GLY A 215 -9.32 1.30 -4.06
C GLY A 215 -8.30 1.74 -5.11
N PRO A 216 -8.67 1.91 -6.38
CA PRO A 216 -7.74 2.37 -7.43
C PRO A 216 -7.14 3.76 -7.13
N ALA A 217 -7.96 4.70 -6.67
CA ALA A 217 -7.50 6.04 -6.31
C ALA A 217 -6.53 6.01 -5.12
N LEU A 218 -6.85 5.19 -4.11
CA LEU A 218 -6.01 5.00 -2.93
C LEU A 218 -4.67 4.33 -3.28
N LEU A 219 -4.67 3.26 -4.08
CA LEU A 219 -3.44 2.61 -4.57
C LEU A 219 -2.55 3.60 -5.32
N LYS A 220 -3.12 4.40 -6.21
CA LYS A 220 -2.39 5.44 -6.94
C LYS A 220 -1.75 6.45 -6.00
N SER A 221 -2.51 6.94 -5.02
CA SER A 221 -2.05 7.94 -4.06
C SER A 221 -0.93 7.39 -3.16
N ILE A 222 -1.12 6.20 -2.59
CA ILE A 222 -0.12 5.55 -1.73
C ILE A 222 1.18 5.27 -2.49
N THR A 223 1.10 4.70 -3.70
CA THR A 223 2.31 4.38 -4.49
C THR A 223 3.04 5.63 -4.94
N ALA A 224 2.31 6.69 -5.29
CA ALA A 224 2.90 7.97 -5.66
C ALA A 224 3.60 8.65 -4.47
N ASP A 225 3.03 8.55 -3.27
CA ASP A 225 3.60 9.06 -2.03
C ASP A 225 4.86 8.29 -1.64
N LEU A 226 4.77 6.96 -1.59
CA LEU A 226 5.89 6.06 -1.24
C LEU A 226 7.06 6.16 -2.21
N ALA A 227 6.80 6.33 -3.51
CA ALA A 227 7.85 6.37 -4.53
C ALA A 227 8.70 7.66 -4.49
N ARG A 228 8.33 8.68 -3.74
CA ARG A 228 9.11 9.92 -3.61
C ARG A 228 10.33 9.68 -2.73
N THR A 229 11.49 10.15 -3.16
CA THR A 229 12.63 10.31 -2.25
C THR A 229 12.41 11.56 -1.41
N SER A 230 12.47 11.40 -0.10
CA SER A 230 12.45 12.53 0.85
C SER A 230 13.75 13.30 0.80
#